data_0c29a1d2556b10039a4a221b45c7b496
#
_entry.id   0c29a1d2556b10039a4a221b45c7b496
#
_cell.length_a   1.000
_cell.length_b   1.000
_cell.length_c   1.000
_cell.angle_alpha   90.00
_cell.angle_beta   90.00
_cell.angle_gamma   90.00
#
_symmetry.space_group_name_H-M   'P 1'
#
loop_
_entity.id
_entity.type
_entity.pdbx_description
1 polymer ?
#
loop_
_entity_poly.entity_id
_entity_poly.type
_entity_poly.pdbx_seq_one_letter_code
_entity_poly.pdbx_strand_id
1 'polypeptide(L)'
;MTTQKASYLLSIAMLSFMVGRFISTWLMRYLPAAAMLIGYGCLNAVLCAVAVAGIEELSVYALIGVFFFMSIMYPSIFAMGVKNLGGHTKKAGSFLVMTLVGGAIAPYCMGTIADSYGTSLAFLVPLLCFLVVAVYGIKQRGRA
;
A
#
# COMPACT_ATOMS: atom_id res chain seq x y z
N MET A 1 -8.95 11.21 21.10
CA MET A 1 -7.54 10.80 21.07
C MET A 1 -6.68 12.03 21.27
N THR A 2 -5.70 12.04 22.18
CA THR A 2 -4.82 13.22 22.39
C THR A 2 -3.82 13.33 21.25
N THR A 3 -3.48 14.56 20.83
CA THR A 3 -2.55 14.87 19.74
C THR A 3 -1.18 14.16 19.92
N GLN A 4 -0.71 14.04 21.16
CA GLN A 4 0.51 13.32 21.48
C GLN A 4 0.43 11.83 21.13
N LYS A 5 -0.66 11.15 21.47
CA LYS A 5 -0.86 9.73 21.13
C LYS A 5 -0.89 9.52 19.62
N ALA A 6 -1.53 10.42 18.87
CA ALA A 6 -1.55 10.38 17.42
C ALA A 6 -0.14 10.50 16.80
N SER A 7 0.69 11.40 17.34
CA SER A 7 2.08 11.57 16.88
C SER A 7 2.95 10.34 17.19
N TYR A 8 2.80 9.73 18.36
CA TYR A 8 3.50 8.47 18.67
C TYR A 8 3.09 7.33 17.74
N LEU A 9 1.80 7.17 17.47
CA LEU A 9 1.30 6.15 16.57
C LEU A 9 1.81 6.36 15.13
N LEU A 10 1.86 7.61 14.68
CA LEU A 10 2.44 7.93 13.37
C LEU A 10 3.93 7.58 13.31
N SER A 11 4.69 7.86 14.37
CA SER A 11 6.12 7.50 14.46
C SER A 11 6.31 5.99 14.41
N ILE A 12 5.49 5.22 15.13
CA ILE A 12 5.51 3.76 15.10
C ILE A 12 5.16 3.24 13.69
N ALA A 13 4.16 3.82 13.03
CA ALA A 13 3.77 3.46 11.67
C ALA A 13 4.92 3.71 10.66
N MET A 14 5.63 4.84 10.79
CA MET A 14 6.79 5.15 9.95
C MET A 14 7.97 4.21 10.20
N LEU A 15 8.24 3.86 11.47
CA LEU A 15 9.24 2.84 11.80
C LEU A 15 8.86 1.48 11.24
N SER A 16 7.60 1.09 11.37
CA SER A 16 7.06 -0.15 10.80
C SER A 16 7.22 -0.19 9.28
N PHE A 17 6.94 0.93 8.60
CA PHE A 17 7.17 1.09 7.17
C PHE A 17 8.64 0.88 6.79
N MET A 18 9.56 1.48 7.54
CA MET A 18 11.00 1.34 7.31
C MET A 18 11.47 -0.11 7.51
N VAL A 19 11.11 -0.73 8.62
CA VAL A 19 11.44 -2.13 8.93
C VAL A 19 10.83 -3.07 7.88
N GLY A 20 9.57 -2.85 7.51
CA GLY A 20 8.88 -3.59 6.46
C GLY A 20 9.63 -3.56 5.14
N ARG A 21 10.19 -2.40 4.77
CA ARG A 21 10.97 -2.23 3.55
C ARG A 21 12.26 -3.07 3.55
N PHE A 22 12.98 -3.11 4.66
CA PHE A 22 14.19 -3.94 4.78
C PHE A 22 13.87 -5.43 4.70
N ILE A 23 12.91 -5.88 5.50
CA ILE A 23 12.48 -7.29 5.53
C ILE A 23 11.98 -7.74 4.16
N SER A 24 11.13 -6.94 3.53
CA SER A 24 10.54 -7.28 2.25
C SER A 24 11.55 -7.24 1.11
N THR A 25 12.53 -6.33 1.14
CA THR A 25 13.63 -6.30 0.18
C THR A 25 14.50 -7.56 0.30
N TRP A 26 14.74 -8.02 1.51
CA TRP A 26 15.44 -9.29 1.75
C TRP A 26 14.62 -10.49 1.23
N LEU A 27 13.30 -10.48 1.47
CA LEU A 27 12.39 -11.54 1.06
C LEU A 27 12.23 -11.62 -0.48
N MET A 28 12.36 -10.50 -1.20
CA MET A 28 12.35 -10.47 -2.67
C MET A 28 13.50 -11.25 -3.32
N ARG A 29 14.53 -11.62 -2.57
CA ARG A 29 15.59 -12.52 -3.07
C ARG A 29 15.10 -13.95 -3.25
N TYR A 30 14.09 -14.36 -2.49
CA TYR A 30 13.57 -15.72 -2.46
C TYR A 30 12.21 -15.87 -3.15
N LEU A 31 11.41 -14.81 -3.18
CA LEU A 31 10.06 -14.82 -3.71
C LEU A 31 9.92 -13.90 -4.92
N PRO A 32 9.19 -14.32 -5.96
CA PRO A 32 8.91 -13.46 -7.10
C PRO A 32 8.06 -12.26 -6.68
N ALA A 33 8.38 -11.07 -7.23
CA ALA A 33 7.69 -9.81 -6.90
C ALA A 33 6.17 -9.90 -7.09
N ALA A 34 5.69 -10.64 -8.09
CA ALA A 34 4.27 -10.84 -8.33
C ALA A 34 3.57 -11.59 -7.19
N ALA A 35 4.20 -12.65 -6.63
CA ALA A 35 3.62 -13.40 -5.53
C ALA A 35 3.57 -12.56 -4.24
N MET A 36 4.61 -11.78 -3.96
CA MET A 36 4.62 -10.85 -2.83
C MET A 36 3.55 -9.77 -2.98
N LEU A 37 3.38 -9.24 -4.18
CA LEU A 37 2.38 -8.20 -4.45
C LEU A 37 0.95 -8.72 -4.21
N ILE A 38 0.66 -9.95 -4.64
CA ILE A 38 -0.64 -10.60 -4.37
C ILE A 38 -0.85 -10.79 -2.87
N GLY A 39 0.13 -11.40 -2.19
CA GLY A 39 0.04 -11.68 -0.76
C GLY A 39 -0.16 -10.41 0.07
N TYR A 40 0.67 -9.41 -0.17
CA TYR A 40 0.60 -8.14 0.57
C TYR A 40 -0.63 -7.31 0.19
N GLY A 41 -1.06 -7.35 -1.08
CA GLY A 41 -2.28 -6.69 -1.53
C GLY A 41 -3.53 -7.27 -0.87
N CYS A 42 -3.66 -8.58 -0.83
CA CYS A 42 -4.77 -9.26 -0.14
C CYS A 42 -4.74 -8.99 1.37
N LEU A 43 -3.58 -9.07 1.99
CA LEU A 43 -3.44 -8.83 3.43
C LEU A 43 -3.80 -7.38 3.80
N ASN A 44 -3.33 -6.42 3.00
CA ASN A 44 -3.71 -5.01 3.19
C ASN A 44 -5.21 -4.77 2.96
N ALA A 45 -5.83 -5.44 1.99
CA ALA A 45 -7.27 -5.34 1.78
C ALA A 45 -8.04 -5.85 3.01
N VAL A 46 -7.60 -6.95 3.62
CA VAL A 46 -8.20 -7.47 4.87
C VAL A 46 -8.01 -6.49 6.02
N LEU A 47 -6.80 -5.94 6.20
CA LEU A 47 -6.51 -4.95 7.25
C LEU A 47 -7.34 -3.68 7.08
N CYS A 48 -7.50 -3.20 5.84
CA CYS A 48 -8.38 -2.05 5.55
C CYS A 48 -9.85 -2.37 5.83
N ALA A 49 -10.32 -3.58 5.51
CA ALA A 49 -11.68 -4.01 5.85
C ALA A 49 -11.91 -4.02 7.37
N VAL A 50 -10.93 -4.47 8.14
CA VAL A 50 -10.97 -4.40 9.61
C VAL A 50 -11.01 -2.94 10.09
N ALA A 51 -10.24 -2.04 9.46
CA ALA A 51 -10.27 -0.62 9.80
C ALA A 51 -11.64 0.03 9.50
N VAL A 52 -12.29 -0.37 8.40
CA VAL A 52 -13.65 0.07 8.04
C VAL A 52 -14.70 -0.42 9.07
N ALA A 53 -14.49 -1.59 9.67
CA ALA A 53 -15.39 -2.12 10.70
C ALA A 53 -15.47 -1.25 11.97
N GLY A 54 -14.55 -0.28 12.13
CA GLY A 54 -14.66 0.79 13.13
C GLY A 54 -14.36 0.38 14.58
N ILE A 55 -13.67 -0.74 14.79
CA ILE A 55 -13.21 -1.16 16.12
C ILE A 55 -11.98 -0.32 16.47
N GLU A 56 -12.14 0.67 17.37
CA GLU A 56 -11.13 1.74 17.61
C GLU A 56 -9.71 1.21 17.85
N GLU A 57 -9.53 0.28 18.77
CA GLU A 57 -8.20 -0.25 19.11
C GLU A 57 -7.62 -1.11 17.98
N LEU A 58 -8.44 -1.97 17.38
CA LEU A 58 -8.02 -2.87 16.32
C LEU A 58 -7.69 -2.12 15.02
N SER A 59 -8.42 -1.04 14.74
CA SER A 59 -8.18 -0.18 13.57
C SER A 59 -6.80 0.48 13.61
N VAL A 60 -6.31 0.87 14.79
CA VAL A 60 -4.97 1.45 14.96
C VAL A 60 -3.88 0.43 14.64
N TYR A 61 -4.00 -0.79 15.14
CA TYR A 61 -3.03 -1.86 14.83
C TYR A 61 -3.10 -2.29 13.37
N ALA A 62 -4.31 -2.34 12.80
CA ALA A 62 -4.51 -2.60 11.38
C ALA A 62 -3.81 -1.56 10.51
N LEU A 63 -3.88 -0.27 10.88
CA LEU A 63 -3.18 0.82 10.19
C LEU A 63 -1.66 0.62 10.19
N ILE A 64 -1.07 0.31 11.33
CA ILE A 64 0.38 0.03 11.44
C ILE A 64 0.77 -1.12 10.52
N GLY A 65 -0.06 -2.18 10.49
CA GLY A 65 0.12 -3.32 9.57
C GLY A 65 0.03 -2.91 8.10
N VAL A 66 -0.90 -2.04 7.73
CA VAL A 66 -1.04 -1.50 6.36
C VAL A 66 0.24 -0.76 5.95
N PHE A 67 0.80 0.09 6.80
CA PHE A 67 2.06 0.79 6.53
C PHE A 67 3.22 -0.19 6.31
N PHE A 68 3.30 -1.26 7.12
CA PHE A 68 4.32 -2.30 6.98
C PHE A 68 4.27 -2.97 5.61
N PHE A 69 3.12 -3.48 5.20
CA PHE A 69 2.96 -4.20 3.93
C PHE A 69 2.94 -3.29 2.71
N MET A 70 2.47 -2.05 2.84
CA MET A 70 2.46 -1.06 1.77
C MET A 70 3.87 -0.67 1.32
N SER A 71 4.86 -0.75 2.23
CA SER A 71 6.23 -0.27 1.99
C SER A 71 6.93 -0.91 0.78
N ILE A 72 6.58 -2.17 0.46
CA ILE A 72 7.19 -2.91 -0.66
C ILE A 72 6.36 -2.85 -1.95
N MET A 73 5.08 -2.46 -1.87
CA MET A 73 4.18 -2.55 -3.03
C MET A 73 4.66 -1.67 -4.19
N TYR A 74 5.08 -0.44 -3.90
CA TYR A 74 5.56 0.49 -4.93
C TYR A 74 6.84 -0.01 -5.64
N PRO A 75 7.92 -0.39 -4.93
CA PRO A 75 9.10 -0.95 -5.57
C PRO A 75 8.81 -2.20 -6.39
N SER A 76 7.91 -3.05 -5.92
CA SER A 76 7.52 -4.29 -6.63
C SER A 76 6.77 -3.98 -7.93
N ILE A 77 5.81 -3.07 -7.89
CA ILE A 77 5.06 -2.62 -9.08
C ILE A 77 6.02 -1.96 -10.07
N PHE A 78 6.93 -1.11 -9.58
CA PHE A 78 7.92 -0.44 -10.41
C PHE A 78 8.84 -1.46 -11.11
N ALA A 79 9.41 -2.41 -10.37
CA ALA A 79 10.28 -3.45 -10.89
C ALA A 79 9.59 -4.31 -11.96
N MET A 80 8.31 -4.67 -11.74
CA MET A 80 7.52 -5.42 -12.72
C MET A 80 7.13 -4.58 -13.93
N GLY A 81 6.84 -3.30 -13.72
CA GLY A 81 6.43 -2.37 -14.78
C GLY A 81 7.55 -2.04 -15.77
N VAL A 82 8.83 -2.07 -15.32
CA VAL A 82 9.99 -1.81 -16.18
C VAL A 82 10.64 -3.08 -16.71
N LYS A 83 10.22 -4.25 -16.25
CA LYS A 83 10.78 -5.55 -16.64
C LYS A 83 10.55 -5.80 -18.13
N ASN A 84 11.60 -6.24 -18.85
CA ASN A 84 11.58 -6.64 -20.25
C ASN A 84 11.24 -5.53 -21.27
N LEU A 85 11.34 -4.24 -20.92
CA LEU A 85 11.08 -3.13 -21.83
C LEU A 85 12.30 -2.67 -22.65
N GLY A 86 13.49 -3.19 -22.39
CA GLY A 86 14.72 -2.85 -23.12
C GLY A 86 14.93 -1.33 -23.23
N GLY A 87 15.03 -0.78 -24.45
CA GLY A 87 15.26 0.65 -24.68
C GLY A 87 14.13 1.58 -24.22
N HIS A 88 12.94 1.06 -23.94
CA HIS A 88 11.78 1.83 -23.46
C HIS A 88 11.71 1.95 -21.93
N THR A 89 12.64 1.33 -21.20
CA THR A 89 12.70 1.35 -19.72
C THR A 89 12.66 2.76 -19.14
N LYS A 90 13.41 3.71 -19.76
CA LYS A 90 13.42 5.11 -19.29
C LYS A 90 12.05 5.77 -19.39
N LYS A 91 11.35 5.60 -20.52
CA LYS A 91 9.99 6.15 -20.70
C LYS A 91 8.99 5.52 -19.73
N ALA A 92 9.03 4.20 -19.58
CA ALA A 92 8.16 3.49 -18.64
C ALA A 92 8.43 3.94 -17.18
N GLY A 93 9.69 4.10 -16.79
CA GLY A 93 10.06 4.64 -15.47
C GLY A 93 9.49 6.03 -15.23
N SER A 94 9.58 6.94 -16.22
CA SER A 94 9.00 8.28 -16.10
C SER A 94 7.48 8.24 -15.93
N PHE A 95 6.76 7.40 -16.65
CA PHE A 95 5.31 7.24 -16.47
C PHE A 95 4.97 6.69 -15.09
N LEU A 96 5.72 5.70 -14.59
CA LEU A 96 5.53 5.15 -13.25
C LEU A 96 5.80 6.18 -12.15
N VAL A 97 6.79 7.05 -12.32
CA VAL A 97 7.03 8.16 -11.38
C VAL A 97 5.89 9.17 -11.43
N MET A 98 5.32 9.46 -12.60
CA MET A 98 4.13 10.33 -12.71
C MET A 98 2.93 9.79 -11.91
N THR A 99 2.81 8.48 -11.71
CA THR A 99 1.73 7.92 -10.88
C THR A 99 1.83 8.32 -9.40
N LEU A 100 3.00 8.75 -8.92
CA LEU A 100 3.16 9.32 -7.57
C LEU A 100 2.33 10.59 -7.38
N VAL A 101 2.16 11.38 -8.44
CA VAL A 101 1.28 12.56 -8.40
C VAL A 101 -0.18 12.13 -8.18
N GLY A 102 -0.60 11.02 -8.82
CA GLY A 102 -1.92 10.41 -8.55
C GLY A 102 -2.08 9.96 -7.10
N GLY A 103 -0.99 9.52 -6.46
CA GLY A 103 -0.97 9.16 -5.04
C GLY A 103 -1.30 10.32 -4.10
N ALA A 104 -1.08 11.57 -4.51
CA ALA A 104 -1.46 12.74 -3.72
C ALA A 104 -2.98 12.99 -3.70
N ILE A 105 -3.71 12.49 -4.68
CA ILE A 105 -5.17 12.63 -4.79
C ILE A 105 -5.87 11.75 -3.74
N ALA A 106 -5.34 10.57 -3.46
CA ALA A 106 -5.95 9.63 -2.52
C ALA A 106 -6.11 10.20 -1.09
N PRO A 107 -5.10 10.83 -0.46
CA PRO A 107 -5.27 11.48 0.85
C PRO A 107 -6.30 12.61 0.83
N TYR A 108 -6.38 13.36 -0.27
CA TYR A 108 -7.39 14.42 -0.42
C TYR A 108 -8.81 13.83 -0.43
N CYS A 109 -9.04 12.78 -1.23
CA CYS A 109 -10.32 12.07 -1.25
C CYS A 109 -10.65 11.45 0.12
N MET A 110 -9.66 10.85 0.78
CA MET A 110 -9.84 10.31 2.13
C MET A 110 -10.21 11.38 3.14
N GLY A 111 -9.58 12.55 3.08
CA GLY A 111 -9.88 13.69 3.96
C GLY A 111 -11.32 14.15 3.78
N THR A 112 -11.77 14.39 2.55
CA THR A 112 -13.16 14.84 2.27
C THR A 112 -14.20 13.81 2.70
N ILE A 113 -13.94 12.52 2.54
CA ILE A 113 -14.82 11.45 3.01
C ILE A 113 -14.82 11.37 4.54
N ALA A 114 -13.66 11.50 5.17
CA ALA A 114 -13.53 11.47 6.63
C ALA A 114 -14.31 12.61 7.29
N ASP A 115 -14.25 13.81 6.71
CA ASP A 115 -14.98 14.99 7.21
C ASP A 115 -16.49 14.88 7.03
N SER A 116 -16.95 14.22 5.96
CA SER A 116 -18.38 14.12 5.62
C SER A 116 -19.09 12.90 6.23
N TYR A 117 -18.41 11.76 6.26
CA TYR A 117 -19.00 10.45 6.58
C TYR A 117 -18.27 9.69 7.70
N GLY A 118 -17.21 10.26 8.25
CA GLY A 118 -16.41 9.66 9.31
C GLY A 118 -15.18 8.92 8.81
N THR A 119 -14.19 8.81 9.69
CA THR A 119 -12.86 8.28 9.39
C THR A 119 -12.88 6.83 8.92
N SER A 120 -13.79 6.01 9.45
CA SER A 120 -13.88 4.59 9.08
C SER A 120 -14.21 4.39 7.61
N LEU A 121 -15.13 5.20 7.06
CA LEU A 121 -15.51 5.12 5.63
C LEU A 121 -14.43 5.64 4.70
N ALA A 122 -13.54 6.51 5.16
CA ALA A 122 -12.39 6.97 4.37
C ALA A 122 -11.44 5.82 3.98
N PHE A 123 -11.38 4.74 4.78
CA PHE A 123 -10.57 3.56 4.48
C PHE A 123 -11.10 2.70 3.33
N LEU A 124 -12.30 2.97 2.80
CA LEU A 124 -12.77 2.35 1.56
C LEU A 124 -11.89 2.72 0.36
N VAL A 125 -11.32 3.92 0.33
CA VAL A 125 -10.45 4.37 -0.76
C VAL A 125 -9.20 3.48 -0.88
N PRO A 126 -8.36 3.33 0.17
CA PRO A 126 -7.21 2.43 0.10
C PRO A 126 -7.61 0.96 -0.06
N LEU A 127 -8.73 0.51 0.50
CA LEU A 127 -9.24 -0.84 0.29
C LEU A 127 -9.45 -1.15 -1.19
N LEU A 128 -10.13 -0.27 -1.93
CA LEU A 128 -10.32 -0.42 -3.37
C LEU A 128 -8.98 -0.42 -4.11
N CYS A 129 -8.05 0.47 -3.74
CA CYS A 129 -6.72 0.51 -4.33
C CYS A 129 -5.96 -0.81 -4.12
N PHE A 130 -6.00 -1.40 -2.93
CA PHE A 130 -5.32 -2.67 -2.65
C PHE A 130 -5.96 -3.84 -3.39
N LEU A 131 -7.28 -3.85 -3.57
CA LEU A 131 -7.96 -4.85 -4.40
C LEU A 131 -7.49 -4.77 -5.87
N VAL A 132 -7.39 -3.56 -6.42
CA VAL A 132 -6.86 -3.36 -7.79
C VAL A 132 -5.42 -3.86 -7.90
N VAL A 133 -4.57 -3.57 -6.91
CA VAL A 133 -3.18 -4.04 -6.89
C VAL A 133 -3.10 -5.56 -6.78
N ALA A 134 -3.94 -6.19 -5.97
CA ALA A 134 -4.01 -7.64 -5.85
C ALA A 134 -4.41 -8.30 -7.20
N VAL A 135 -5.43 -7.77 -7.86
CA VAL A 135 -5.87 -8.23 -9.20
C VAL A 135 -4.75 -8.05 -10.23
N TYR A 136 -4.05 -6.92 -10.19
CA TYR A 136 -2.89 -6.68 -11.06
C TYR A 136 -1.80 -7.73 -10.83
N GLY A 137 -1.47 -8.03 -9.58
CA GLY A 137 -0.50 -9.07 -9.22
C GLY A 137 -0.88 -10.45 -9.75
N ILE A 138 -2.16 -10.84 -9.64
CA ILE A 138 -2.68 -12.11 -10.18
C ILE A 138 -2.50 -12.18 -11.70
N LYS A 139 -2.85 -11.09 -12.40
CA LYS A 139 -2.72 -11.01 -13.87
C LYS A 139 -1.26 -11.12 -14.33
N GLN A 140 -0.34 -10.54 -13.57
CA GLN A 140 1.10 -10.61 -13.89
C GLN A 140 1.71 -11.99 -13.59
N ARG A 141 1.20 -12.71 -12.60
CA ARG A 141 1.65 -14.09 -12.32
C ARG A 141 1.36 -15.05 -13.48
N GLY A 142 0.26 -14.82 -14.19
CA GLY A 142 -0.09 -15.62 -15.37
C GLY A 142 0.74 -15.33 -16.64
N ARG A 143 1.60 -14.29 -16.60
CA ARG A 143 2.47 -13.88 -17.70
C ARG A 143 3.96 -14.13 -17.45
N ALA A 144 4.32 -14.59 -16.26
CA ALA A 144 5.69 -14.95 -15.87
C ALA A 144 5.91 -16.44 -16.02
#